data_9fa53e155b4fbe625f4f499ba61dd902
#
_entry.id   9fa53e155b4fbe625f4f499ba61dd902
#
_cell.length_a   1.000
_cell.length_b   1.000
_cell.length_c   1.000
_cell.angle_alpha   90.00
_cell.angle_beta   90.00
_cell.angle_gamma   90.00
#
_symmetry.space_group_name_H-M   'P 1'
#
loop_
_entity.id
_entity.type
_entity.pdbx_description
1 polymer ?
#
loop_
_entity_poly.entity_id
_entity_poly.type
_entity_poly.pdbx_seq_one_letter_code
_entity_poly.pdbx_strand_id
1 'polypeptide(L)'
;FIDNIFRFTQAGSEVSALLGRMPSAVGYQPTLATEMGALQERITSTRKGSITSVQAVYVPADDLTDPAPATTFTDLDATTVLSREISSQGIYPAVDPPAVSFPRR
;
A
#
# COMPACT_ATOMS: atom_id res chain seq x y z
N PHE A 1 11.08 1.39 7.92
CA PHE A 1 10.46 2.41 7.03
C PHE A 1 10.54 1.95 5.59
N ILE A 2 9.40 1.99 4.88
CA ILE A 2 9.32 1.70 3.45
C ILE A 2 8.77 2.94 2.75
N ASP A 3 9.62 3.61 1.99
CA ASP A 3 9.24 4.77 1.20
C ASP A 3 9.69 4.58 -0.25
N ASN A 4 8.88 4.17 -1.13
CA ASN A 4 7.42 4.02 -1.10
C ASN A 4 7.10 2.60 -1.56
N ILE A 5 6.14 1.90 -0.92
CA ILE A 5 5.86 0.50 -1.28
C ILE A 5 5.26 0.37 -2.69
N PHE A 6 4.67 1.42 -3.22
CA PHE A 6 4.22 1.46 -4.61
C PHE A 6 5.34 1.12 -5.59
N ARG A 7 6.58 1.47 -5.29
CA ARG A 7 7.75 1.17 -6.13
C ARG A 7 8.02 -0.33 -6.22
N PHE A 8 7.78 -1.06 -5.14
CA PHE A 8 7.85 -2.52 -5.15
C PHE A 8 6.81 -3.11 -6.11
N THR A 9 5.58 -2.62 -6.04
CA THR A 9 4.49 -3.02 -6.93
C THR A 9 4.81 -2.70 -8.39
N GLN A 10 5.32 -1.50 -8.65
CA GLN A 10 5.69 -1.06 -9.99
C GLN A 10 6.80 -1.94 -10.58
N ALA A 11 7.82 -2.24 -9.79
CA ALA A 11 8.91 -3.13 -10.23
C ALA A 11 8.38 -4.53 -10.56
N GLY A 12 7.49 -5.07 -9.75
CA GLY A 12 6.86 -6.37 -10.02
C GLY A 12 6.04 -6.36 -11.30
N SER A 13 5.34 -5.27 -11.59
CA SER A 13 4.59 -5.09 -12.82
C SER A 13 5.51 -5.10 -14.05
N GLU A 14 6.64 -4.42 -13.97
CA GLU A 14 7.61 -4.38 -15.07
C GLU A 14 8.21 -5.77 -15.34
N VAL A 15 8.59 -6.50 -14.29
CA VAL A 15 9.12 -7.87 -14.42
C VAL A 15 8.07 -8.80 -15.01
N SER A 16 6.82 -8.70 -14.55
CA SER A 16 5.72 -9.52 -15.07
C SER A 16 5.49 -9.30 -16.57
N ALA A 17 5.57 -8.04 -17.01
CA ALA A 17 5.45 -7.70 -18.42
C ALA A 17 6.59 -8.31 -19.24
N LEU A 18 7.82 -8.26 -18.73
CA LEU A 18 8.98 -8.87 -19.40
C LEU A 18 8.86 -10.39 -19.51
N LEU A 19 8.20 -11.04 -18.53
CA LEU A 19 7.96 -12.48 -18.54
C LEU A 19 6.76 -12.87 -19.40
N GLY A 20 6.07 -11.91 -20.02
CA GLY A 20 4.92 -12.15 -20.86
C GLY A 20 3.66 -12.61 -20.14
N ARG A 21 3.56 -12.37 -18.83
CA ARG A 21 2.34 -12.71 -18.08
C ARG A 21 1.19 -11.79 -18.48
N MET A 22 -0.01 -12.36 -18.52
CA MET A 22 -1.22 -11.57 -18.80
C MET A 22 -1.46 -10.59 -17.65
N PRO A 23 -1.56 -9.27 -17.91
CA PRO A 23 -1.80 -8.31 -16.83
C PRO A 23 -3.21 -8.46 -16.24
N SER A 24 -3.33 -8.19 -14.94
CA SER A 24 -4.62 -8.08 -14.26
C SER A 24 -5.14 -6.64 -14.34
N ALA A 25 -6.00 -6.22 -13.38
CA ALA A 25 -6.59 -4.89 -13.37
C ALA A 25 -5.53 -3.78 -13.45
N VAL A 26 -5.77 -2.78 -14.29
CA VAL A 26 -4.94 -1.57 -14.45
C VAL A 26 -3.49 -1.91 -14.86
N GLY A 27 -3.27 -3.06 -15.49
CA GLY A 27 -1.94 -3.48 -15.97
C GLY A 27 -1.01 -4.03 -14.91
N TYR A 28 -1.47 -4.22 -13.67
CA TYR A 28 -0.66 -4.82 -12.63
C TYR A 28 -0.46 -6.32 -12.85
N GLN A 29 0.58 -6.88 -12.24
CA GLN A 29 0.88 -8.29 -12.32
C GLN A 29 -0.23 -9.14 -11.66
N PRO A 30 -0.53 -10.33 -12.21
CA PRO A 30 -1.56 -11.20 -11.63
C PRO A 30 -1.19 -11.74 -10.25
N THR A 31 0.09 -11.71 -9.90
CA THR A 31 0.63 -12.17 -8.61
C THR A 31 0.75 -11.05 -7.58
N LEU A 32 0.13 -9.88 -7.81
CA LEU A 32 0.27 -8.70 -6.95
C LEU A 32 0.00 -9.00 -5.48
N ALA A 33 -1.13 -9.63 -5.17
CA ALA A 33 -1.51 -9.93 -3.80
C ALA A 33 -0.51 -10.90 -3.13
N THR A 34 -0.03 -11.89 -3.87
CA THR A 34 0.95 -12.86 -3.38
C THR A 34 2.29 -12.20 -3.08
N GLU A 35 2.78 -11.35 -3.97
CA GLU A 35 4.05 -10.64 -3.81
C GLU A 35 4.00 -9.68 -2.63
N MET A 36 2.92 -8.89 -2.53
CA MET A 36 2.71 -7.97 -1.41
C MET A 36 2.58 -8.70 -0.10
N GLY A 37 1.82 -9.79 -0.05
CA GLY A 37 1.66 -10.63 1.14
C GLY A 37 2.98 -11.22 1.60
N ALA A 38 3.82 -11.71 0.70
CA ALA A 38 5.11 -12.27 1.04
C ALA A 38 6.04 -11.22 1.68
N LEU A 39 6.00 -9.98 1.20
CA LEU A 39 6.76 -8.89 1.81
C LEU A 39 6.21 -8.54 3.20
N GLN A 40 4.90 -8.40 3.33
CA GLN A 40 4.25 -7.99 4.57
C GLN A 40 4.35 -9.05 5.67
N GLU A 41 4.37 -10.34 5.32
CA GLU A 41 4.52 -11.44 6.29
C GLU A 41 5.85 -11.40 7.05
N ARG A 42 6.84 -10.72 6.51
CA ARG A 42 8.13 -10.53 7.20
C ARG A 42 8.01 -9.55 8.38
N ILE A 43 6.97 -8.75 8.39
CA ILE A 43 6.70 -7.79 9.44
C ILE A 43 5.82 -8.47 10.49
N THR A 44 6.47 -9.08 11.46
CA THR A 44 5.77 -9.92 12.43
C THR A 44 6.42 -9.84 13.80
N SER A 45 5.70 -10.34 14.79
CA SER A 45 6.22 -10.49 16.15
C SER A 45 6.63 -11.95 16.40
N THR A 46 7.74 -12.12 17.07
CA THR A 46 8.23 -13.43 17.49
C THR A 46 8.39 -13.45 19.02
N ARG A 47 8.80 -14.60 19.56
CA ARG A 47 9.09 -14.70 21.01
C ARG A 47 10.22 -13.77 21.44
N LYS A 48 11.16 -13.44 20.54
CA LYS A 48 12.35 -12.65 20.85
C LYS A 48 12.19 -11.17 20.56
N GLY A 49 11.18 -10.77 19.81
CA GLY A 49 10.99 -9.38 19.45
C GLY A 49 9.87 -9.17 18.46
N SER A 50 9.71 -7.92 18.05
CA SER A 50 8.68 -7.52 17.10
C SER A 50 9.25 -6.53 16.09
N ILE A 51 8.59 -6.43 14.94
CA ILE A 51 8.92 -5.48 13.89
C ILE A 51 7.75 -4.49 13.77
N THR A 52 8.05 -3.22 13.97
CA THR A 52 7.09 -2.14 13.71
C THR A 52 7.46 -1.50 12.38
N SER A 53 6.49 -1.34 11.50
CA SER A 53 6.72 -0.73 10.19
C SER A 53 5.92 0.56 10.01
N VAL A 54 6.53 1.52 9.30
CA VAL A 54 5.86 2.69 8.80
C VAL A 54 6.08 2.70 7.29
N GLN A 55 4.99 2.70 6.53
CA GLN A 55 5.04 2.56 5.09
C GLN A 55 4.30 3.71 4.41
N ALA A 56 4.97 4.35 3.46
CA ALA A 56 4.32 5.31 2.58
C ALA A 56 3.75 4.58 1.38
N VAL A 57 2.53 4.93 0.99
CA VAL A 57 1.85 4.31 -0.15
C VAL A 57 1.38 5.43 -1.09
N TYR A 58 1.92 5.44 -2.30
CA TYR A 58 1.43 6.34 -3.34
C TYR A 58 0.09 5.85 -3.87
N VAL A 59 -0.87 6.78 -4.01
CA VAL A 59 -2.20 6.48 -4.52
C VAL A 59 -2.33 7.13 -5.91
N PRO A 60 -2.23 6.34 -7.00
CA PRO A 60 -2.34 6.88 -8.35
C PRO A 60 -3.67 7.60 -8.57
N ALA A 61 -3.60 8.84 -9.07
CA ALA A 61 -4.77 9.67 -9.38
C ALA A 61 -5.77 9.82 -8.23
N ASP A 62 -5.29 9.77 -6.97
CA ASP A 62 -6.11 9.81 -5.75
C ASP A 62 -7.16 8.69 -5.67
N ASP A 63 -6.97 7.60 -6.42
CA ASP A 63 -7.88 6.47 -6.47
C ASP A 63 -7.49 5.37 -5.48
N LEU A 64 -8.16 5.37 -4.31
CA LEU A 64 -7.93 4.36 -3.26
C LEU A 64 -8.37 2.95 -3.68
N THR A 65 -9.12 2.82 -4.76
CA THR A 65 -9.54 1.52 -5.30
C THR A 65 -8.53 0.93 -6.28
N ASP A 66 -7.48 1.69 -6.65
CA ASP A 66 -6.39 1.16 -7.45
C ASP A 66 -5.82 -0.09 -6.77
N PRO A 67 -5.50 -1.17 -7.52
CA PRO A 67 -5.05 -2.43 -6.93
C PRO A 67 -3.82 -2.32 -6.03
N ALA A 68 -2.90 -1.40 -6.28
CA ALA A 68 -1.69 -1.25 -5.47
C ALA A 68 -2.01 -0.77 -4.04
N PRO A 69 -2.66 0.40 -3.83
CA PRO A 69 -3.03 0.79 -2.47
C PRO A 69 -4.08 -0.14 -1.86
N ALA A 70 -5.07 -0.60 -2.63
CA ALA A 70 -6.12 -1.48 -2.12
C ALA A 70 -5.54 -2.78 -1.55
N THR A 71 -4.60 -3.41 -2.26
CA THR A 71 -3.93 -4.63 -1.81
C THR A 71 -3.07 -4.36 -0.58
N THR A 72 -2.33 -3.25 -0.57
CA THR A 72 -1.50 -2.88 0.56
C THR A 72 -2.33 -2.69 1.83
N PHE A 73 -3.47 -2.03 1.74
CA PHE A 73 -4.32 -1.74 2.89
C PHE A 73 -4.82 -2.99 3.61
N THR A 74 -4.97 -4.10 2.91
CA THR A 74 -5.40 -5.37 3.53
C THR A 74 -4.37 -5.92 4.50
N ASP A 75 -3.11 -5.53 4.35
CA ASP A 75 -1.99 -6.04 5.15
C ASP A 75 -1.58 -5.08 6.29
N LEU A 76 -2.22 -3.93 6.41
CA LEU A 76 -1.86 -2.91 7.39
C LEU A 76 -2.78 -2.94 8.60
N ASP A 77 -2.21 -2.71 9.78
CA ASP A 77 -2.95 -2.65 11.04
C ASP A 77 -3.67 -1.33 11.23
N ALA A 78 -3.07 -0.25 10.74
CA ALA A 78 -3.63 1.09 10.82
C ALA A 78 -3.27 1.85 9.56
N THR A 79 -4.21 2.64 9.06
CA THR A 79 -4.00 3.49 7.89
C THR A 79 -4.37 4.93 8.20
N THR A 80 -3.55 5.85 7.68
CA THR A 80 -3.83 7.29 7.71
C THR A 80 -3.80 7.78 6.27
N VAL A 81 -4.88 8.41 5.84
CA VAL A 81 -5.01 8.89 4.47
C VAL A 81 -4.85 10.40 4.45
N LEU A 82 -3.92 10.89 3.65
CA LEU A 82 -3.74 12.31 3.40
C LEU A 82 -4.72 12.76 2.31
N SER A 83 -5.30 13.93 2.49
CA SER A 83 -6.28 14.47 1.56
C SER A 83 -5.74 15.72 0.88
N ARG A 84 -5.69 15.68 -0.43
CA ARG A 84 -5.33 16.83 -1.25
C ARG A 84 -6.35 17.96 -1.11
N GLU A 85 -7.62 17.61 -0.98
CA GLU A 85 -8.70 18.58 -0.78
C GLU A 85 -8.52 19.37 0.51
N ILE A 86 -8.20 18.68 1.61
CA ILE A 86 -7.96 19.33 2.90
C ILE A 86 -6.73 20.24 2.83
N SER A 87 -5.66 19.81 2.18
CA SER A 87 -4.45 20.62 2.03
C SER A 87 -4.70 21.87 1.18
N SER A 88 -5.57 21.77 0.17
CA SER A 88 -5.93 22.93 -0.67
C SER A 88 -6.69 24.01 0.10
N GLN A 89 -7.34 23.64 1.20
CA GLN A 89 -8.01 24.56 2.11
C GLN A 89 -7.07 25.18 3.15
N GLY A 90 -5.79 24.82 3.12
CA GLY A 90 -4.79 25.32 4.07
C GLY A 90 -4.87 24.69 5.45
N ILE A 91 -5.55 23.56 5.61
CA ILE A 91 -5.70 22.85 6.88
C ILE A 91 -4.62 21.77 6.99
N TYR A 92 -3.81 21.85 8.03
CA TYR A 92 -2.74 20.89 8.30
C TYR A 92 -2.79 20.40 9.75
N PRO A 93 -2.47 19.11 10.00
CA PRO A 93 -2.12 18.09 9.00
C PRO A 93 -3.31 17.76 8.10
N ALA A 94 -3.02 17.51 6.80
CA ALA A 94 -4.05 17.28 5.78
C ALA A 94 -4.51 15.82 5.81
N VAL A 95 -5.03 15.38 6.93
CA VAL A 95 -5.50 14.01 7.18
C VAL A 95 -7.01 13.96 7.05
N ASP A 96 -7.51 12.95 6.35
CA ASP A 96 -8.94 12.69 6.23
C ASP A 96 -9.39 11.80 7.40
N PRO A 97 -10.04 12.35 8.46
CA PRO A 97 -10.41 11.56 9.64
C PRO A 97 -11.32 10.36 9.34
N PRO A 98 -12.30 10.44 8.43
CA PRO A 98 -13.14 9.28 8.08
C PRO A 98 -12.37 8.13 7.44
N ALA A 99 -11.21 8.39 6.83
CA ALA A 99 -10.40 7.38 6.17
C ALA A 99 -9.32 6.77 7.08
N VAL A 100 -9.12 7.30 8.29
CA VAL A 100 -8.21 6.70 9.27
C VAL A 100 -8.85 5.43 9.81
N SER A 101 -8.10 4.32 9.78
CA SER A 101 -8.60 3.01 10.15
C SER A 101 -7.65 2.29 11.10
N PHE A 102 -8.21 1.68 12.15
CA PHE A 102 -7.49 0.84 13.10
C PHE A 102 -8.23 -0.48 13.24
N PRO A 103 -8.08 -1.40 12.26
CA PRO A 103 -8.80 -2.66 12.31
C PRO A 103 -8.42 -3.48 13.53
N ARG A 104 -9.42 -4.15 14.11
CA ARG A 104 -9.19 -5.09 15.21
C ARG A 104 -8.64 -6.40 14.66
N ARG A 105 -7.67 -6.90 15.35
CA ARG A 105 -7.12 -8.24 15.10
C ARG A 105 -7.75 -9.26 16.00
#